data_5b400f1d6b4c1b0ef99d6952a9c6addb
#
_entry.id   5b400f1d6b4c1b0ef99d6952a9c6addb
#
_cell.length_a   1.000
_cell.length_b   1.000
_cell.length_c   1.000
_cell.angle_alpha   90.00
_cell.angle_beta   90.00
_cell.angle_gamma   90.00
#
_symmetry.space_group_name_H-M   'P 1'
#
loop_
_entity.id
_entity.type
_entity.pdbx_description
1 polymer ?
#
loop_
_entity_poly.entity_id
_entity_poly.type
_entity_poly.pdbx_seq_one_letter_code
_entity_poly.pdbx_strand_id
1 'polypeptide(L)'
;LVYGVYNNWLVNFVAEKKGTGFLITFEPHPRFVLSKDFEMKLLTSLDEKKEILEKAGIENLMVINFTKEFSQLTSDEFIKKFIVDKIGASHMVIGHDHKFGKDRLGDVVKLSQVGKLYNFDVTDVSAESMNGEIISITKIRYFLFEGDVEKANLFLQRNYSLSGKIVIG
;
A
#
# COMPACT_ATOMS: atom_id res chain seq x y z
N LEU A 1 -1.42 -2.73 -3.14
CA LEU A 1 -1.39 -1.37 -3.68
C LEU A 1 -1.00 -1.43 -5.14
N VAL A 2 -1.92 -1.04 -6.03
CA VAL A 2 -1.62 -0.78 -7.44
C VAL A 2 -1.00 0.61 -7.47
N TYR A 3 0.30 0.68 -7.72
CA TYR A 3 1.11 1.87 -7.47
C TYR A 3 0.92 3.02 -8.48
N GLY A 4 0.12 2.88 -9.53
CA GLY A 4 0.04 3.91 -10.58
C GLY A 4 -0.86 5.10 -10.22
N VAL A 5 -2.08 4.85 -9.84
CA VAL A 5 -3.14 5.88 -9.74
C VAL A 5 -3.17 6.57 -8.38
N TYR A 6 -3.04 5.80 -7.31
CA TYR A 6 -3.03 6.35 -5.95
C TYR A 6 -1.83 7.27 -5.68
N ASN A 7 -0.70 7.04 -6.38
CA ASN A 7 0.50 7.84 -6.19
C ASN A 7 0.32 9.25 -6.76
N ASN A 8 -0.22 9.38 -7.97
CA ASN A 8 -0.47 10.69 -8.57
C ASN A 8 -1.48 11.50 -7.73
N TRP A 9 -2.53 10.84 -7.24
CA TRP A 9 -3.50 11.49 -6.37
C TRP A 9 -2.84 11.96 -5.05
N LEU A 10 -2.07 11.09 -4.40
CA LEU A 10 -1.39 11.43 -3.15
C LEU A 10 -0.39 12.57 -3.33
N VAL A 11 0.43 12.54 -4.38
CA VAL A 11 1.41 13.59 -4.67
C VAL A 11 0.72 14.94 -4.89
N ASN A 12 -0.33 14.96 -5.70
CA ASN A 12 -1.10 16.19 -5.95
C ASN A 12 -1.78 16.71 -4.68
N PHE A 13 -2.36 15.80 -3.88
CA PHE A 13 -2.99 16.16 -2.62
C PHE A 13 -2.00 16.77 -1.61
N VAL A 14 -0.81 16.16 -1.47
CA VAL A 14 0.26 16.66 -0.60
C VAL A 14 0.73 18.04 -1.05
N ALA A 15 0.91 18.24 -2.36
CA ALA A 15 1.29 19.52 -2.93
C ALA A 15 0.23 20.61 -2.67
N GLU A 16 -1.06 20.28 -2.86
CA GLU A 16 -2.17 21.19 -2.58
C GLU A 16 -2.22 21.61 -1.10
N LYS A 17 -2.03 20.64 -0.20
CA LYS A 17 -2.03 20.88 1.26
C LYS A 17 -0.72 21.49 1.79
N LYS A 18 0.31 21.64 0.95
CA LYS A 18 1.67 22.09 1.34
C LYS A 18 2.22 21.30 2.53
N GLY A 19 1.91 20.01 2.55
CA GLY A 19 2.28 19.09 3.61
C GLY A 19 3.46 18.19 3.23
N THR A 20 3.78 17.23 4.11
CA THR A 20 4.74 16.16 3.83
C THR A 20 3.98 14.85 3.75
N GLY A 21 4.09 14.16 2.60
CA GLY A 21 3.43 12.87 2.38
C GLY A 21 4.25 11.71 2.89
N PHE A 22 3.58 10.75 3.54
CA PHE A 22 4.16 9.48 3.97
C PHE A 22 3.37 8.32 3.38
N LEU A 23 4.07 7.35 2.79
CA LEU A 23 3.49 6.07 2.44
C LEU A 23 3.94 5.03 3.47
N ILE A 24 2.99 4.27 4.03
CA ILE A 24 3.28 3.19 4.99
C ILE A 24 3.25 1.85 4.25
N THR A 25 4.29 1.05 4.42
CA THR A 25 4.37 -0.32 3.92
C THR A 25 4.90 -1.26 4.97
N PHE A 26 4.69 -2.55 4.76
CA PHE A 26 5.13 -3.61 5.67
C PHE A 26 6.16 -4.50 4.99
N GLU A 27 7.21 -4.86 5.73
CA GLU A 27 8.22 -5.83 5.31
C GLU A 27 8.61 -6.71 6.52
N PRO A 28 8.56 -8.06 6.41
CA PRO A 28 8.04 -8.82 5.27
C PRO A 28 6.55 -8.60 5.03
N HIS A 29 6.07 -9.01 3.86
CA HIS A 29 4.63 -8.91 3.56
C HIS A 29 3.79 -9.68 4.59
N PRO A 30 2.70 -9.11 5.14
CA PRO A 30 1.94 -9.68 6.25
C PRO A 30 1.55 -11.15 6.09
N ARG A 31 1.19 -11.58 4.89
CA ARG A 31 0.81 -12.96 4.63
C ARG A 31 1.93 -13.97 4.84
N PHE A 32 3.20 -13.61 4.63
CA PHE A 32 4.33 -14.49 4.92
C PHE A 32 4.54 -14.75 6.42
N VAL A 33 4.12 -13.80 7.25
CA VAL A 33 4.20 -13.93 8.71
C VAL A 33 3.00 -14.67 9.28
N LEU A 34 1.81 -14.46 8.69
CA LEU A 34 0.54 -14.96 9.20
C LEU A 34 0.19 -16.38 8.71
N SER A 35 0.70 -16.78 7.54
CA SER A 35 0.39 -18.08 6.94
C SER A 35 1.67 -18.84 6.62
N LYS A 36 1.87 -20.01 7.24
CA LYS A 36 3.07 -20.83 7.07
C LYS A 36 3.24 -21.41 5.66
N ASP A 37 2.12 -21.71 5.01
CA ASP A 37 2.09 -22.40 3.70
C ASP A 37 1.70 -21.45 2.56
N PHE A 38 1.96 -20.14 2.76
CA PHE A 38 1.53 -19.14 1.78
C PHE A 38 2.63 -18.86 0.76
N GLU A 39 2.47 -19.44 -0.42
CA GLU A 39 3.29 -19.09 -1.58
C GLU A 39 2.65 -17.95 -2.36
N MET A 40 3.25 -16.81 -2.33
CA MET A 40 2.86 -15.67 -3.15
C MET A 40 4.09 -15.06 -3.81
N LYS A 41 4.07 -14.97 -5.12
CA LYS A 41 5.06 -14.20 -5.86
C LYS A 41 4.74 -12.71 -5.69
N LEU A 42 5.64 -11.97 -5.06
CA LEU A 42 5.54 -10.52 -4.98
C LEU A 42 5.73 -9.93 -6.39
N LEU A 43 4.99 -8.88 -6.71
CA LEU A 43 5.17 -8.16 -7.98
C LEU A 43 6.43 -7.30 -7.99
N THR A 44 6.90 -6.91 -6.81
CA THR A 44 8.10 -6.09 -6.62
C THR A 44 8.78 -6.49 -5.33
N SER A 45 10.10 -6.47 -5.32
CA SER A 45 10.91 -6.45 -4.10
C SER A 45 10.73 -5.12 -3.34
N LEU A 46 11.27 -5.04 -2.13
CA LEU A 46 11.24 -3.77 -1.37
C LEU A 46 12.05 -2.67 -2.08
N ASP A 47 13.19 -3.01 -2.68
CA ASP A 47 14.04 -2.02 -3.34
C ASP A 47 13.40 -1.53 -4.65
N GLU A 48 12.85 -2.43 -5.47
CA GLU A 48 12.06 -2.03 -6.64
C GLU A 48 10.86 -1.15 -6.24
N LYS A 49 10.20 -1.47 -5.12
CA LYS A 49 9.11 -0.66 -4.60
C LYS A 49 9.57 0.75 -4.25
N LYS A 50 10.72 0.90 -3.59
CA LYS A 50 11.30 2.22 -3.26
C LYS A 50 11.55 3.04 -4.53
N GLU A 51 12.22 2.44 -5.53
CA GLU A 51 12.49 3.11 -6.80
C GLU A 51 11.21 3.55 -7.53
N ILE A 52 10.19 2.70 -7.54
CA ILE A 52 8.91 3.02 -8.19
C ILE A 52 8.23 4.20 -7.47
N LEU A 53 8.24 4.20 -6.14
CA LEU A 53 7.63 5.25 -5.33
C LEU A 53 8.39 6.57 -5.45
N GLU A 54 9.71 6.54 -5.47
CA GLU A 54 10.56 7.71 -5.69
C GLU A 54 10.28 8.34 -7.06
N LYS A 55 10.27 7.52 -8.13
CA LYS A 55 9.91 7.98 -9.49
C LYS A 55 8.49 8.54 -9.58
N ALA A 56 7.59 8.09 -8.71
CA ALA A 56 6.23 8.61 -8.60
C ALA A 56 6.11 9.87 -7.72
N GLY A 57 7.22 10.39 -7.18
CA GLY A 57 7.25 11.59 -6.36
C GLY A 57 6.87 11.38 -4.89
N ILE A 58 6.90 10.14 -4.40
CA ILE A 58 6.71 9.83 -2.97
C ILE A 58 8.05 9.99 -2.25
N GLU A 59 8.19 11.04 -1.46
CA GLU A 59 9.45 11.39 -0.80
C GLU A 59 9.72 10.56 0.46
N ASN A 60 8.66 10.13 1.16
CA ASN A 60 8.83 9.46 2.45
C ASN A 60 8.12 8.10 2.46
N LEU A 61 8.88 7.05 2.72
CA LEU A 61 8.39 5.69 2.87
C LEU A 61 8.68 5.19 4.29
N MET A 62 7.63 4.94 5.06
CA MET A 62 7.75 4.25 6.34
C MET A 62 7.62 2.75 6.13
N VAL A 63 8.73 2.03 6.28
CA VAL A 63 8.74 0.57 6.24
C VAL A 63 8.60 0.04 7.67
N ILE A 64 7.49 -0.61 7.97
CA ILE A 64 7.23 -1.21 9.27
C ILE A 64 7.61 -2.69 9.21
N ASN A 65 8.48 -3.12 10.15
CA ASN A 65 8.79 -4.53 10.30
C ASN A 65 7.55 -5.28 10.81
N PHE A 66 6.97 -6.13 9.94
CA PHE A 66 5.77 -6.88 10.25
C PHE A 66 6.14 -8.20 10.92
N THR A 67 6.00 -8.25 12.24
CA THR A 67 6.25 -9.43 13.06
C THR A 67 4.95 -10.05 13.55
N LYS A 68 5.03 -11.22 14.20
CA LYS A 68 3.87 -11.82 14.86
C LYS A 68 3.34 -10.93 16.00
N GLU A 69 4.24 -10.30 16.74
CA GLU A 69 3.89 -9.37 17.82
C GLU A 69 3.19 -8.13 17.24
N PHE A 70 3.73 -7.57 16.15
CA PHE A 70 3.07 -6.46 15.45
C PHE A 70 1.67 -6.84 14.97
N SER A 71 1.49 -8.06 14.47
CA SER A 71 0.19 -8.53 13.97
C SER A 71 -0.87 -8.66 15.08
N GLN A 72 -0.49 -8.61 16.36
CA GLN A 72 -1.40 -8.63 17.49
C GLN A 72 -1.94 -7.26 17.89
N LEU A 73 -1.43 -6.19 17.28
CA LEU A 73 -1.95 -4.84 17.52
C LEU A 73 -3.40 -4.73 17.03
N THR A 74 -4.26 -4.20 17.87
CA THR A 74 -5.61 -3.80 17.48
C THR A 74 -5.56 -2.62 16.51
N SER A 75 -6.67 -2.35 15.84
CA SER A 75 -6.77 -1.16 14.98
C SER A 75 -6.52 0.14 15.76
N ASP A 76 -7.05 0.25 16.98
CA ASP A 76 -6.85 1.44 17.82
C ASP A 76 -5.39 1.62 18.25
N GLU A 77 -4.71 0.54 18.67
CA GLU A 77 -3.29 0.57 19.02
C GLU A 77 -2.42 0.97 17.82
N PHE A 78 -2.72 0.45 16.63
CA PHE A 78 -2.01 0.83 15.42
C PHE A 78 -2.19 2.31 15.09
N ILE A 79 -3.44 2.81 15.09
CA ILE A 79 -3.73 4.22 14.80
C ILE A 79 -3.00 5.11 15.81
N LYS A 80 -3.18 4.84 17.10
CA LYS A 80 -2.56 5.65 18.17
C LYS A 80 -1.04 5.69 18.02
N LYS A 81 -0.40 4.53 17.97
CA LYS A 81 1.05 4.39 18.00
C LYS A 81 1.74 4.90 16.74
N PHE A 82 1.19 4.62 15.56
CA PHE A 82 1.87 4.92 14.28
C PHE A 82 1.33 6.17 13.61
N ILE A 83 0.02 6.36 13.57
CA ILE A 83 -0.59 7.49 12.85
C ILE A 83 -0.53 8.76 13.70
N VAL A 84 -0.92 8.66 14.96
CA VAL A 84 -0.98 9.82 15.86
C VAL A 84 0.40 10.12 16.46
N ASP A 85 0.98 9.19 17.23
CA ASP A 85 2.15 9.48 18.04
C ASP A 85 3.44 9.54 17.22
N LYS A 86 3.60 8.68 16.20
CA LYS A 86 4.85 8.59 15.46
C LYS A 86 4.89 9.48 14.24
N ILE A 87 3.80 9.58 13.49
CA ILE A 87 3.72 10.40 12.27
C ILE A 87 3.18 11.80 12.59
N GLY A 88 2.22 11.91 13.53
CA GLY A 88 1.49 13.14 13.77
C GLY A 88 0.65 13.53 12.55
N ALA A 89 -0.02 12.54 11.94
CA ALA A 89 -0.75 12.78 10.71
C ALA A 89 -1.90 13.75 10.91
N SER A 90 -2.01 14.76 10.07
CA SER A 90 -3.17 15.66 9.97
C SER A 90 -4.20 15.15 8.95
N HIS A 91 -3.79 14.25 8.07
CA HIS A 91 -4.66 13.65 7.05
C HIS A 91 -4.22 12.22 6.74
N MET A 92 -5.17 11.31 6.60
CA MET A 92 -4.92 9.93 6.21
C MET A 92 -5.72 9.54 4.97
N VAL A 93 -5.06 8.87 4.04
CA VAL A 93 -5.67 8.34 2.82
C VAL A 93 -5.69 6.81 2.90
N ILE A 94 -6.83 6.21 2.64
CA ILE A 94 -7.00 4.76 2.72
C ILE A 94 -7.87 4.27 1.55
N GLY A 95 -7.57 3.07 1.05
CA GLY A 95 -8.43 2.41 0.07
C GLY A 95 -9.74 1.96 0.70
N HIS A 96 -10.83 2.05 -0.04
CA HIS A 96 -12.19 1.76 0.42
C HIS A 96 -12.38 0.39 1.08
N ASP A 97 -11.74 -0.63 0.55
CA ASP A 97 -11.84 -2.02 1.03
C ASP A 97 -10.74 -2.42 2.02
N HIS A 98 -9.88 -1.47 2.40
CA HIS A 98 -8.73 -1.76 3.24
C HIS A 98 -9.14 -2.03 4.69
N LYS A 99 -8.68 -3.17 5.24
CA LYS A 99 -8.89 -3.57 6.63
C LYS A 99 -7.54 -3.80 7.31
N PHE A 100 -7.39 -3.30 8.54
CA PHE A 100 -6.16 -3.44 9.32
C PHE A 100 -6.46 -3.73 10.81
N GLY A 101 -5.40 -4.00 11.58
CA GLY A 101 -5.49 -4.47 12.96
C GLY A 101 -5.82 -5.97 13.06
N LYS A 102 -5.46 -6.60 14.18
CA LYS A 102 -5.75 -8.03 14.42
C LYS A 102 -7.25 -8.34 14.46
N ASP A 103 -8.02 -7.35 14.90
CA ASP A 103 -9.48 -7.38 14.99
C ASP A 103 -10.18 -7.16 13.65
N ARG A 104 -9.43 -6.69 12.60
CA ARG A 104 -9.93 -6.26 11.29
C ARG A 104 -11.05 -5.21 11.36
N LEU A 105 -11.15 -4.50 12.48
CA LEU A 105 -12.08 -3.40 12.69
C LEU A 105 -11.55 -2.07 12.17
N GLY A 106 -10.25 -2.00 11.85
CA GLY A 106 -9.63 -0.85 11.19
C GLY A 106 -10.10 -0.73 9.75
N ASP A 107 -10.91 0.26 9.47
CA ASP A 107 -11.42 0.63 8.15
C ASP A 107 -11.64 2.15 8.07
N VAL A 108 -12.21 2.61 6.97
CA VAL A 108 -12.53 4.03 6.73
C VAL A 108 -13.44 4.59 7.82
N VAL A 109 -14.47 3.83 8.24
CA VAL A 109 -15.44 4.27 9.26
C VAL A 109 -14.74 4.45 10.61
N LYS A 110 -13.97 3.44 11.03
CA LYS A 110 -13.18 3.49 12.27
C LYS A 110 -12.18 4.64 12.26
N LEU A 111 -11.44 4.80 11.15
CA LEU A 111 -10.49 5.92 11.01
C LEU A 111 -11.17 7.27 11.11
N SER A 112 -12.32 7.45 10.46
CA SER A 112 -13.07 8.70 10.52
C SER A 112 -13.58 9.03 11.93
N GLN A 113 -13.97 8.01 12.70
CA GLN A 113 -14.35 8.18 14.11
C GLN A 113 -13.16 8.58 14.97
N VAL A 114 -12.04 7.88 14.82
CA VAL A 114 -10.81 8.12 15.59
C VAL A 114 -10.13 9.42 15.14
N GLY A 115 -10.24 9.77 13.85
CA GLY A 115 -9.76 11.03 13.31
C GLY A 115 -10.36 12.24 14.00
N LYS A 116 -11.65 12.22 14.31
CA LYS A 116 -12.31 13.27 15.08
C LYS A 116 -11.74 13.40 16.50
N LEU A 117 -11.35 12.27 17.12
CA LEU A 117 -10.76 12.26 18.47
C LEU A 117 -9.34 12.80 18.49
N TYR A 118 -8.54 12.49 17.47
CA TYR A 118 -7.11 12.87 17.38
C TYR A 118 -6.83 13.98 16.38
N ASN A 119 -7.88 14.63 15.86
CA ASN A 119 -7.79 15.80 14.99
C ASN A 119 -7.01 15.54 13.68
N PHE A 120 -7.35 14.44 12.98
CA PHE A 120 -6.91 14.19 11.61
C PHE A 120 -8.08 13.85 10.69
N ASP A 121 -7.98 14.28 9.44
CA ASP A 121 -8.98 13.98 8.42
C ASP A 121 -8.70 12.62 7.75
N VAL A 122 -9.74 12.03 7.14
CA VAL A 122 -9.64 10.78 6.40
C VAL A 122 -10.27 10.93 5.02
N THR A 123 -9.52 10.56 3.99
CA THR A 123 -10.05 10.41 2.64
C THR A 123 -10.06 8.94 2.26
N ASP A 124 -11.20 8.47 1.82
CA ASP A 124 -11.43 7.17 1.25
C ASP A 124 -11.24 7.25 -0.27
N VAL A 125 -10.45 6.35 -0.82
CA VAL A 125 -10.19 6.27 -2.25
C VAL A 125 -10.79 4.99 -2.80
N SER A 126 -11.69 5.14 -3.76
CA SER A 126 -12.35 4.02 -4.45
C SER A 126 -11.35 3.20 -5.27
N ALA A 127 -11.71 1.95 -5.55
CA ALA A 127 -10.95 1.12 -6.46
C ALA A 127 -10.98 1.74 -7.87
N GLU A 128 -9.81 1.83 -8.47
CA GLU A 128 -9.66 2.28 -9.85
C GLU A 128 -10.12 1.20 -10.82
N SER A 129 -10.68 1.65 -11.94
CA SER A 129 -11.09 0.77 -13.03
C SER A 129 -10.50 1.23 -14.35
N MET A 130 -10.22 0.27 -15.21
CA MET A 130 -9.75 0.49 -16.58
C MET A 130 -10.57 -0.39 -17.53
N ASN A 131 -11.12 0.24 -18.55
CA ASN A 131 -12.02 -0.45 -19.51
C ASN A 131 -13.19 -1.20 -18.84
N GLY A 132 -13.73 -0.66 -17.74
CA GLY A 132 -14.82 -1.28 -16.96
C GLY A 132 -14.37 -2.39 -16.01
N GLU A 133 -13.08 -2.69 -15.91
CA GLU A 133 -12.53 -3.69 -15.00
C GLU A 133 -11.77 -3.06 -13.84
N ILE A 134 -12.07 -3.52 -12.61
CA ILE A 134 -11.32 -3.10 -11.42
C ILE A 134 -9.86 -3.55 -11.53
N ILE A 135 -8.95 -2.60 -11.34
CA ILE A 135 -7.51 -2.85 -11.27
C ILE A 135 -7.21 -3.51 -9.93
N SER A 136 -6.64 -4.72 -9.97
CA SER A 136 -6.21 -5.44 -8.77
C SER A 136 -4.89 -6.15 -8.96
N ILE A 137 -4.12 -6.27 -7.87
CA ILE A 137 -2.85 -7.00 -7.85
C ILE A 137 -3.05 -8.48 -8.26
N THR A 138 -4.17 -9.08 -7.91
CA THR A 138 -4.50 -10.46 -8.29
C THR A 138 -4.64 -10.60 -9.80
N LYS A 139 -5.34 -9.68 -10.47
CA LYS A 139 -5.45 -9.69 -11.94
C LYS A 139 -4.09 -9.47 -12.62
N ILE A 140 -3.28 -8.54 -12.11
CA ILE A 140 -1.94 -8.29 -12.65
C ILE A 140 -1.07 -9.55 -12.56
N ARG A 141 -1.07 -10.25 -11.40
CA ARG A 141 -0.36 -11.53 -11.27
C ARG A 141 -0.87 -12.58 -12.25
N TYR A 142 -2.18 -12.65 -12.45
CA TYR A 142 -2.79 -13.58 -13.41
C TYR A 142 -2.30 -13.29 -14.83
N PHE A 143 -2.31 -12.04 -15.28
CA PHE A 143 -1.80 -11.67 -16.60
C PHE A 143 -0.32 -12.01 -16.78
N LEU A 144 0.51 -11.74 -15.75
CA LEU A 144 1.93 -12.11 -15.80
C LEU A 144 2.14 -13.65 -15.83
N PHE A 145 1.30 -14.39 -15.13
CA PHE A 145 1.35 -15.85 -15.13
C PHE A 145 0.98 -16.44 -16.50
N GLU A 146 -0.05 -15.88 -17.16
CA GLU A 146 -0.47 -16.26 -18.52
C GLU A 146 0.47 -15.73 -19.62
N GLY A 147 1.48 -14.94 -19.27
CA GLY A 147 2.40 -14.32 -20.23
C GLY A 147 1.84 -13.11 -20.95
N ASP A 148 0.65 -12.62 -20.57
CA ASP A 148 0.03 -11.41 -21.14
C ASP A 148 0.64 -10.15 -20.49
N VAL A 149 1.90 -9.87 -20.85
CA VAL A 149 2.66 -8.75 -20.30
C VAL A 149 2.07 -7.41 -20.71
N GLU A 150 1.45 -7.33 -21.87
CA GLU A 150 0.81 -6.10 -22.37
C GLU A 150 -0.34 -5.68 -21.46
N LYS A 151 -1.26 -6.60 -21.10
CA LYS A 151 -2.32 -6.33 -20.14
C LYS A 151 -1.78 -6.06 -18.75
N ALA A 152 -0.76 -6.79 -18.30
CA ALA A 152 -0.12 -6.52 -17.03
C ALA A 152 0.42 -5.08 -16.97
N ASN A 153 1.12 -4.63 -18.01
CA ASN A 153 1.65 -3.27 -18.13
C ASN A 153 0.54 -2.21 -18.14
N LEU A 154 -0.53 -2.49 -18.88
CA LEU A 154 -1.69 -1.62 -18.94
C LEU A 154 -2.30 -1.41 -17.55
N PHE A 155 -2.51 -2.49 -16.78
CA PHE A 155 -3.07 -2.44 -15.43
C PHE A 155 -2.08 -1.88 -14.39
N LEU A 156 -0.76 -2.05 -14.60
CA LEU A 156 0.28 -1.45 -13.78
C LEU A 156 0.48 0.05 -14.08
N GLN A 157 0.01 0.53 -15.25
CA GLN A 157 0.29 1.87 -15.80
C GLN A 157 1.80 2.15 -15.93
N ARG A 158 2.59 1.09 -16.09
CA ARG A 158 4.03 1.10 -16.33
C ARG A 158 4.48 -0.24 -16.88
N ASN A 159 5.67 -0.28 -17.46
CA ASN A 159 6.26 -1.57 -17.81
C ASN A 159 6.57 -2.39 -16.56
N TYR A 160 6.21 -3.67 -16.59
CA TYR A 160 6.67 -4.62 -15.59
C TYR A 160 8.18 -4.77 -15.71
N SER A 161 8.86 -4.75 -14.60
CA SER A 161 10.32 -4.93 -14.52
C SER A 161 10.64 -6.00 -13.48
N LEU A 162 11.72 -6.71 -13.71
CA LEU A 162 12.23 -7.74 -12.81
C LEU A 162 13.74 -7.48 -12.63
N SER A 163 14.16 -7.40 -11.38
CA SER A 163 15.57 -7.29 -11.01
C SER A 163 16.10 -8.62 -10.49
N GLY A 164 17.30 -8.98 -10.88
CA GLY A 164 17.91 -10.22 -10.44
C GLY A 164 19.41 -10.27 -10.70
N LYS A 165 20.10 -11.21 -10.04
CA LYS A 165 21.50 -11.48 -10.28
C LYS A 165 21.64 -12.48 -11.42
N ILE A 166 22.45 -12.14 -12.42
CA ILE A 166 22.81 -13.08 -13.48
C ILE A 166 23.76 -14.12 -12.88
N VAL A 167 23.42 -15.38 -13.05
CA VAL A 167 24.25 -16.52 -12.65
C VAL A 167 24.52 -17.40 -13.88
N ILE A 168 25.67 -18.05 -13.87
CA ILE A 168 25.98 -19.05 -14.88
C ILE A 168 25.13 -20.28 -14.58
N GLY A 169 24.37 -20.75 -15.56
CA GLY A 169 23.55 -21.95 -15.50
C GLY A 169 24.40 -23.22 -15.64
#